data_e4e1a47eea8f754130ef53d526936874
#
_entry.id   e4e1a47eea8f754130ef53d526936874
#
_cell.length_a   1.000
_cell.length_b   1.000
_cell.length_c   1.000
_cell.angle_alpha   90.00
_cell.angle_beta   90.00
_cell.angle_gamma   90.00
#
_symmetry.space_group_name_H-M   'P 1'
#
loop_
_entity.id
_entity.type
_entity.pdbx_description
1 polymer ?
#
loop_
_entity_poly.entity_id
_entity_poly.type
_entity_poly.pdbx_seq_one_letter_code
_entity_poly.pdbx_strand_id
1 'polypeptide(L)'
;EETPFYAESGGQVGDSGKITAKNFEMEVLETIKDPTGLIIHKGNVIAGKIKKGQKVTLSVNGARRKATALNHTATHILHSVLREVLGEHVKQAGSLVAPDRLRFDFTHFSMVDSDTLDTIESLVNRRIRENIATSTQEMDADDAFKSGATALFEEKYGDRVRVLRFGDFSIELCGGTHTARTGDIGLFKIVSEGSVAAGVRRIEALTGKAALEYTQKTGRTLNTLAQMVKSKPSEVVDRFEKALEQFNLAEESIGQKLAENLSIDEKVMTQKLYETSSLRREYCQARILIEDAKLLDKQGNLLQSSKN
;
A
#
# COMPACT_ATOMS: atom_id res chain seq x y z
N GLU A 1 -26.84 -18.48 -14.39
CA GLU A 1 -26.61 -19.06 -13.06
C GLU A 1 -25.84 -18.06 -12.23
N GLU A 2 -26.10 -18.03 -10.94
CA GLU A 2 -25.51 -17.05 -10.02
C GLU A 2 -24.18 -17.58 -9.41
N THR A 3 -23.25 -16.68 -9.11
CA THR A 3 -22.01 -16.99 -8.39
C THR A 3 -21.83 -16.05 -7.20
N PRO A 4 -21.38 -16.56 -6.03
CA PRO A 4 -21.03 -15.71 -4.89
C PRO A 4 -19.66 -15.04 -5.04
N PHE A 5 -18.88 -15.38 -6.07
CA PHE A 5 -17.56 -14.82 -6.30
C PHE A 5 -17.66 -13.42 -6.90
N TYR A 6 -17.00 -12.44 -6.29
CA TYR A 6 -16.81 -11.12 -6.86
C TYR A 6 -15.83 -11.21 -8.03
N ALA A 7 -16.27 -10.78 -9.20
CA ALA A 7 -15.39 -10.65 -10.35
C ALA A 7 -14.62 -9.32 -10.29
N GLU A 8 -13.36 -9.34 -10.69
CA GLU A 8 -12.50 -8.14 -10.73
C GLU A 8 -13.22 -6.98 -11.43
N SER A 9 -13.32 -5.85 -10.74
CA SER A 9 -13.97 -4.64 -11.25
C SER A 9 -13.60 -3.44 -10.37
N GLY A 10 -13.58 -2.23 -10.95
CA GLY A 10 -13.41 -0.99 -10.19
C GLY A 10 -12.12 -0.89 -9.37
N GLY A 11 -11.05 -1.59 -9.79
CA GLY A 11 -9.77 -1.65 -9.07
C GLY A 11 -9.73 -2.69 -7.94
N GLN A 12 -10.86 -3.31 -7.56
CA GLN A 12 -10.86 -4.43 -6.62
C GLN A 12 -10.56 -5.74 -7.34
N VAL A 13 -9.57 -6.49 -6.84
CA VAL A 13 -9.23 -7.83 -7.34
C VAL A 13 -10.38 -8.81 -7.17
N GLY A 14 -10.49 -9.77 -8.09
CA GLY A 14 -11.47 -10.83 -8.02
C GLY A 14 -11.25 -11.79 -6.84
N ASP A 15 -12.32 -12.44 -6.43
CA ASP A 15 -12.29 -13.45 -5.38
C ASP A 15 -11.53 -14.71 -5.81
N SER A 16 -10.96 -15.37 -4.82
CA SER A 16 -10.46 -16.75 -4.92
C SER A 16 -11.25 -17.68 -4.02
N GLY A 17 -11.07 -18.98 -4.21
CA GLY A 17 -11.77 -19.98 -3.40
C GLY A 17 -11.76 -21.36 -4.01
N LYS A 18 -12.85 -22.10 -3.87
CA LYS A 18 -12.98 -23.48 -4.37
C LYS A 18 -14.31 -23.72 -5.07
N ILE A 19 -14.27 -24.56 -6.09
CA ILE A 19 -15.45 -25.15 -6.72
C ILE A 19 -15.38 -26.66 -6.51
N THR A 20 -16.39 -27.24 -5.87
CA THR A 20 -16.43 -28.66 -5.55
C THR A 20 -17.69 -29.32 -6.04
N ALA A 21 -17.59 -30.62 -6.40
CA ALA A 21 -18.69 -31.50 -6.66
C ALA A 21 -18.32 -32.96 -6.29
N LYS A 22 -19.22 -33.92 -6.47
CA LYS A 22 -18.88 -35.31 -6.26
C LYS A 22 -17.71 -35.71 -7.18
N ASN A 23 -16.57 -36.06 -6.60
CA ASN A 23 -15.34 -36.45 -7.30
C ASN A 23 -14.74 -35.32 -8.18
N PHE A 24 -14.95 -34.05 -7.80
CA PHE A 24 -14.35 -32.91 -8.48
C PHE A 24 -13.97 -31.83 -7.46
N GLU A 25 -12.74 -31.30 -7.58
CA GLU A 25 -12.27 -30.12 -6.85
C GLU A 25 -11.45 -29.26 -7.78
N MET A 26 -11.72 -27.96 -7.77
CA MET A 26 -10.98 -26.93 -8.46
C MET A 26 -10.65 -25.81 -7.46
N GLU A 27 -9.40 -25.38 -7.43
CA GLU A 27 -8.99 -24.16 -6.77
C GLU A 27 -9.20 -22.98 -7.72
N VAL A 28 -9.98 -22.00 -7.28
CA VAL A 28 -10.17 -20.72 -8.00
C VAL A 28 -9.11 -19.74 -7.50
N LEU A 29 -8.25 -19.31 -8.39
CA LEU A 29 -7.18 -18.34 -8.10
C LEU A 29 -7.65 -16.91 -8.37
N GLU A 30 -8.47 -16.72 -9.41
CA GLU A 30 -8.93 -15.45 -9.90
C GLU A 30 -10.37 -15.55 -10.44
N THR A 31 -11.15 -14.51 -10.22
CA THR A 31 -12.48 -14.34 -10.81
C THR A 31 -12.52 -13.04 -11.59
N ILE A 32 -12.80 -13.13 -12.89
CA ILE A 32 -12.88 -11.99 -13.80
C ILE A 32 -14.24 -11.92 -14.48
N LYS A 33 -14.52 -10.78 -15.10
CA LYS A 33 -15.68 -10.56 -15.94
C LYS A 33 -15.22 -10.28 -17.37
N ASP A 34 -15.78 -11.01 -18.35
CA ASP A 34 -15.49 -10.73 -19.74
C ASP A 34 -16.32 -9.55 -20.27
N PRO A 35 -16.03 -9.04 -21.49
CA PRO A 35 -16.77 -7.91 -22.07
C PRO A 35 -18.28 -8.19 -22.28
N THR A 36 -18.71 -9.45 -22.33
CA THR A 36 -20.13 -9.84 -22.49
C THR A 36 -20.86 -9.87 -21.14
N GLY A 37 -20.12 -9.68 -20.03
CA GLY A 37 -20.67 -9.76 -18.68
C GLY A 37 -20.59 -11.14 -18.05
N LEU A 38 -20.03 -12.14 -18.74
CA LEU A 38 -19.86 -13.49 -18.20
C LEU A 38 -18.78 -13.52 -17.12
N ILE A 39 -19.10 -14.10 -15.97
CA ILE A 39 -18.15 -14.30 -14.87
C ILE A 39 -17.36 -15.58 -15.11
N ILE A 40 -16.04 -15.45 -15.14
CA ILE A 40 -15.08 -16.52 -15.40
C ILE A 40 -14.26 -16.79 -14.15
N HIS A 41 -14.29 -18.04 -13.67
CA HIS A 41 -13.45 -18.51 -12.58
C HIS A 41 -12.21 -19.19 -13.19
N LYS A 42 -11.04 -18.60 -12.98
CA LYS A 42 -9.75 -19.14 -13.42
C LYS A 42 -9.05 -19.84 -12.28
N GLY A 43 -8.45 -20.99 -12.55
CA GLY A 43 -7.72 -21.73 -11.50
C GLY A 43 -7.31 -23.12 -11.97
N ASN A 44 -6.96 -23.96 -11.00
CA ASN A 44 -6.41 -25.29 -11.22
C ASN A 44 -7.40 -26.39 -10.81
N VAL A 45 -7.61 -27.37 -11.68
CA VAL A 45 -8.32 -28.59 -11.30
C VAL A 45 -7.40 -29.44 -10.44
N ILE A 46 -7.78 -29.64 -9.18
CA ILE A 46 -7.02 -30.44 -8.21
C ILE A 46 -7.38 -31.91 -8.34
N ALA A 47 -8.64 -32.21 -8.56
CA ALA A 47 -9.12 -33.58 -8.68
C ALA A 47 -10.36 -33.70 -9.62
N GLY A 48 -10.42 -34.81 -10.31
CA GLY A 48 -11.62 -35.22 -11.08
C GLY A 48 -11.82 -34.48 -12.39
N LYS A 49 -13.08 -34.51 -12.87
CA LYS A 49 -13.54 -33.86 -14.10
C LYS A 49 -14.93 -33.27 -13.88
N ILE A 50 -15.19 -32.12 -14.50
CA ILE A 50 -16.49 -31.46 -14.49
C ILE A 50 -17.15 -31.54 -15.87
N LYS A 51 -18.48 -31.57 -15.91
CA LYS A 51 -19.27 -31.52 -17.14
C LYS A 51 -20.23 -30.34 -17.10
N LYS A 52 -20.55 -29.81 -18.28
CA LYS A 52 -21.58 -28.78 -18.44
C LYS A 52 -22.90 -29.22 -17.81
N GLY A 53 -23.54 -28.36 -17.03
CA GLY A 53 -24.79 -28.62 -16.32
C GLY A 53 -24.66 -29.39 -15.00
N GLN A 54 -23.44 -29.76 -14.60
CA GLN A 54 -23.18 -30.40 -13.31
C GLN A 54 -23.39 -29.39 -12.16
N LYS A 55 -24.11 -29.81 -11.10
CA LYS A 55 -24.24 -29.02 -9.87
C LYS A 55 -22.93 -29.00 -9.13
N VAL A 56 -22.53 -27.81 -8.69
CA VAL A 56 -21.30 -27.54 -7.95
C VAL A 56 -21.59 -26.72 -6.70
N THR A 57 -20.74 -26.85 -5.72
CA THR A 57 -20.69 -25.94 -4.55
C THR A 57 -19.57 -24.93 -4.76
N LEU A 58 -19.90 -23.65 -4.60
CA LEU A 58 -19.01 -22.52 -4.74
C LEU A 58 -18.64 -22.01 -3.35
N SER A 59 -17.36 -21.99 -3.00
CA SER A 59 -16.87 -21.58 -1.68
C SER A 59 -15.80 -20.50 -1.85
N VAL A 60 -16.15 -19.26 -1.51
CA VAL A 60 -15.22 -18.13 -1.56
C VAL A 60 -14.23 -18.21 -0.40
N ASN A 61 -12.99 -17.81 -0.62
CA ASN A 61 -12.00 -17.61 0.45
C ASN A 61 -12.41 -16.39 1.29
N GLY A 62 -13.12 -16.65 2.39
CA GLY A 62 -13.67 -15.62 3.26
C GLY A 62 -12.59 -14.73 3.91
N ALA A 63 -11.42 -15.30 4.25
CA ALA A 63 -10.34 -14.53 4.84
C ALA A 63 -9.76 -13.51 3.85
N ARG A 64 -9.52 -13.96 2.59
CA ARG A 64 -9.03 -13.09 1.51
C ARG A 64 -10.05 -11.98 1.19
N ARG A 65 -11.34 -12.34 1.02
CA ARG A 65 -12.41 -11.36 0.78
C ARG A 65 -12.52 -10.35 1.91
N LYS A 66 -12.46 -10.80 3.17
CA LYS A 66 -12.50 -9.90 4.32
C LYS A 66 -11.34 -8.91 4.27
N ALA A 67 -10.12 -9.37 4.05
CA ALA A 67 -8.95 -8.48 3.94
C ALA A 67 -9.10 -7.48 2.78
N THR A 68 -9.60 -7.92 1.61
CA THR A 68 -9.89 -7.03 0.48
C THR A 68 -10.95 -5.98 0.85
N ALA A 69 -12.02 -6.38 1.54
CA ALA A 69 -13.09 -5.47 1.97
C ALA A 69 -12.59 -4.40 2.97
N LEU A 70 -11.63 -4.74 3.87
CA LEU A 70 -10.97 -3.76 4.75
C LEU A 70 -10.28 -2.68 3.92
N ASN A 71 -9.46 -3.10 2.95
CA ASN A 71 -8.73 -2.20 2.07
C ASN A 71 -9.68 -1.37 1.19
N HIS A 72 -10.76 -1.96 0.70
CA HIS A 72 -11.72 -1.23 -0.14
C HIS A 72 -12.45 -0.14 0.66
N THR A 73 -12.94 -0.47 1.84
CA THR A 73 -13.58 0.51 2.72
C THR A 73 -12.61 1.62 3.11
N ALA A 74 -11.35 1.27 3.42
CA ALA A 74 -10.32 2.26 3.73
C ALA A 74 -9.99 3.18 2.53
N THR A 75 -10.09 2.68 1.29
CA THR A 75 -9.90 3.49 0.08
C THR A 75 -10.91 4.64 -0.01
N HIS A 76 -12.17 4.37 0.26
CA HIS A 76 -13.23 5.41 0.28
C HIS A 76 -13.00 6.44 1.39
N ILE A 77 -12.63 5.99 2.59
CA ILE A 77 -12.30 6.89 3.71
C ILE A 77 -11.08 7.76 3.34
N LEU A 78 -10.03 7.15 2.78
CA LEU A 78 -8.84 7.86 2.33
C LEU A 78 -9.18 8.92 1.27
N HIS A 79 -10.00 8.56 0.27
CA HIS A 79 -10.42 9.51 -0.77
C HIS A 79 -11.14 10.73 -0.18
N SER A 80 -12.10 10.51 0.73
CA SER A 80 -12.79 11.59 1.42
C SER A 80 -11.84 12.48 2.23
N VAL A 81 -10.90 11.89 2.97
CA VAL A 81 -9.91 12.63 3.77
C VAL A 81 -8.93 13.39 2.87
N LEU A 82 -8.49 12.81 1.75
CA LEU A 82 -7.64 13.51 0.79
C LEU A 82 -8.32 14.76 0.23
N ARG A 83 -9.63 14.70 -0.07
CA ARG A 83 -10.39 15.87 -0.49
C ARG A 83 -10.57 16.90 0.63
N GLU A 84 -10.76 16.45 1.87
CA GLU A 84 -10.86 17.32 3.05
C GLU A 84 -9.53 18.10 3.28
N VAL A 85 -8.37 17.44 3.13
CA VAL A 85 -7.06 18.01 3.47
C VAL A 85 -6.42 18.75 2.30
N LEU A 86 -6.46 18.16 1.09
CA LEU A 86 -5.77 18.69 -0.09
C LEU A 86 -6.68 19.54 -0.98
N GLY A 87 -7.99 19.38 -0.86
CA GLY A 87 -8.99 20.14 -1.59
C GLY A 87 -9.80 19.35 -2.61
N GLU A 88 -10.88 19.97 -3.09
CA GLU A 88 -11.90 19.39 -3.98
C GLU A 88 -11.38 18.97 -5.38
N HIS A 89 -10.18 19.41 -5.77
CA HIS A 89 -9.53 19.00 -7.02
C HIS A 89 -9.03 17.56 -6.99
N VAL A 90 -8.97 16.95 -5.81
CA VAL A 90 -8.59 15.54 -5.66
C VAL A 90 -9.67 14.65 -6.25
N LYS A 91 -9.30 13.95 -7.32
CA LYS A 91 -10.14 12.93 -7.99
C LYS A 91 -9.36 11.64 -8.11
N GLN A 92 -10.05 10.51 -8.09
CA GLN A 92 -9.43 9.21 -8.35
C GLN A 92 -8.95 9.15 -9.80
N ALA A 93 -7.65 8.86 -9.99
CA ALA A 93 -7.05 8.59 -11.30
C ALA A 93 -6.83 7.09 -11.52
N GLY A 94 -6.76 6.31 -10.44
CA GLY A 94 -6.62 4.86 -10.47
C GLY A 94 -6.76 4.26 -9.08
N SER A 95 -7.03 2.96 -9.01
CA SER A 95 -7.14 2.23 -7.75
C SER A 95 -6.71 0.77 -7.92
N LEU A 96 -6.10 0.21 -6.89
CA LEU A 96 -5.93 -1.23 -6.71
C LEU A 96 -6.30 -1.57 -5.28
N VAL A 97 -7.24 -2.48 -5.14
CA VAL A 97 -7.69 -2.99 -3.84
C VAL A 97 -7.45 -4.50 -3.81
N ALA A 98 -6.45 -4.91 -3.06
CA ALA A 98 -6.02 -6.30 -2.90
C ALA A 98 -6.08 -6.71 -1.41
N PRO A 99 -5.97 -7.99 -1.06
CA PRO A 99 -6.04 -8.43 0.33
C PRO A 99 -4.85 -7.98 1.18
N ASP A 100 -3.71 -7.73 0.56
CA ASP A 100 -2.45 -7.35 1.20
C ASP A 100 -2.25 -5.83 1.31
N ARG A 101 -2.83 -5.05 0.40
CA ARG A 101 -2.69 -3.58 0.36
C ARG A 101 -3.79 -2.92 -0.44
N LEU A 102 -3.88 -1.61 -0.29
CA LEU A 102 -4.56 -0.72 -1.23
C LEU A 102 -3.55 0.21 -1.89
N ARG A 103 -3.87 0.63 -3.11
CA ARG A 103 -3.17 1.67 -3.87
C ARG A 103 -4.19 2.64 -4.41
N PHE A 104 -3.98 3.91 -4.17
CA PHE A 104 -4.87 4.98 -4.62
C PHE A 104 -4.09 6.03 -5.38
N ASP A 105 -4.41 6.18 -6.66
CA ASP A 105 -3.83 7.18 -7.55
C ASP A 105 -4.83 8.34 -7.65
N PHE A 106 -4.36 9.56 -7.44
CA PHE A 106 -5.22 10.74 -7.37
C PHE A 106 -4.59 11.98 -8.01
N THR A 107 -5.43 12.90 -8.47
CA THR A 107 -4.97 14.16 -9.06
C THR A 107 -4.47 15.11 -7.98
N HIS A 108 -3.18 15.48 -8.05
CA HIS A 108 -2.59 16.51 -7.19
C HIS A 108 -1.28 17.02 -7.81
N PHE A 109 -0.99 18.31 -7.60
CA PHE A 109 0.05 19.01 -8.36
C PHE A 109 1.44 18.88 -7.76
N SER A 110 1.56 18.65 -6.46
CA SER A 110 2.82 18.63 -5.71
C SER A 110 2.96 17.35 -4.88
N MET A 111 4.17 17.11 -4.40
CA MET A 111 4.43 16.11 -3.39
C MET A 111 3.65 16.43 -2.11
N VAL A 112 3.05 15.40 -1.52
CA VAL A 112 2.44 15.53 -0.19
C VAL A 112 3.55 15.34 0.84
N ASP A 113 3.81 16.36 1.65
CA ASP A 113 4.85 16.32 2.67
C ASP A 113 4.50 15.37 3.83
N SER A 114 5.51 15.02 4.63
CA SER A 114 5.36 14.06 5.72
C SER A 114 4.32 14.47 6.77
N ASP A 115 4.27 15.74 7.13
CA ASP A 115 3.37 16.24 8.18
C ASP A 115 1.90 16.19 7.68
N THR A 116 1.71 16.48 6.40
CA THR A 116 0.41 16.35 5.72
C THR A 116 0.00 14.87 5.62
N LEU A 117 0.94 13.96 5.30
CA LEU A 117 0.66 12.51 5.29
C LEU A 117 0.29 11.98 6.68
N ASP A 118 0.97 12.42 7.73
CA ASP A 118 0.66 12.06 9.11
C ASP A 118 -0.73 12.57 9.52
N THR A 119 -1.09 13.78 9.06
CA THR A 119 -2.43 14.35 9.27
C THR A 119 -3.49 13.49 8.57
N ILE A 120 -3.29 13.13 7.30
CA ILE A 120 -4.20 12.28 6.53
C ILE A 120 -4.35 10.91 7.22
N GLU A 121 -3.26 10.25 7.57
CA GLU A 121 -3.27 8.96 8.26
C GLU A 121 -4.04 9.03 9.59
N SER A 122 -3.82 10.09 10.35
CA SER A 122 -4.50 10.33 11.64
C SER A 122 -6.00 10.53 11.47
N LEU A 123 -6.42 11.28 10.44
CA LEU A 123 -7.82 11.52 10.11
C LEU A 123 -8.52 10.25 9.64
N VAL A 124 -7.90 9.47 8.74
CA VAL A 124 -8.42 8.16 8.31
C VAL A 124 -8.62 7.25 9.52
N ASN A 125 -7.62 7.12 10.39
CA ASN A 125 -7.73 6.30 11.60
C ASN A 125 -8.78 6.85 12.58
N ARG A 126 -9.03 8.16 12.62
CA ARG A 126 -10.13 8.75 13.38
C ARG A 126 -11.48 8.29 12.85
N ARG A 127 -11.73 8.38 11.53
CA ARG A 127 -12.96 7.90 10.87
C ARG A 127 -13.18 6.39 11.08
N ILE A 128 -12.11 5.60 11.09
CA ILE A 128 -12.16 4.17 11.42
C ILE A 128 -12.69 3.97 12.86
N ARG A 129 -12.14 4.70 13.85
CA ARG A 129 -12.53 4.59 15.26
C ARG A 129 -13.95 5.08 15.56
N GLU A 130 -14.51 5.95 14.73
CA GLU A 130 -15.92 6.36 14.83
C GLU A 130 -16.87 5.17 14.64
N ASN A 131 -16.38 4.06 14.09
CA ASN A 131 -17.10 2.79 13.94
C ASN A 131 -18.49 2.94 13.29
N ILE A 132 -18.55 3.72 12.23
CA ILE A 132 -19.77 4.04 11.49
C ILE A 132 -20.25 2.82 10.73
N ALA A 133 -21.55 2.56 10.74
CA ALA A 133 -22.15 1.48 9.95
C ALA A 133 -22.09 1.82 8.46
N THR A 134 -21.68 0.83 7.66
CA THR A 134 -21.75 0.91 6.20
C THR A 134 -23.20 0.77 5.75
N SER A 135 -23.72 1.73 5.01
CA SER A 135 -25.04 1.64 4.39
C SER A 135 -24.88 1.43 2.88
N THR A 136 -25.63 0.49 2.35
CA THR A 136 -25.65 0.19 0.92
C THR A 136 -27.09 0.24 0.44
N GLN A 137 -27.35 0.96 -0.64
CA GLN A 137 -28.68 1.08 -1.22
C GLN A 137 -28.60 1.02 -2.75
N GLU A 138 -29.50 0.27 -3.38
CA GLU A 138 -29.67 0.28 -4.83
C GLU A 138 -30.78 1.28 -5.19
N MET A 139 -30.50 2.18 -6.13
CA MET A 139 -31.43 3.19 -6.58
C MET A 139 -31.18 3.55 -8.03
N ASP A 140 -32.06 4.36 -8.62
CA ASP A 140 -31.86 4.90 -9.95
C ASP A 140 -30.67 5.87 -9.97
N ALA A 141 -29.91 5.87 -11.07
CA ALA A 141 -28.68 6.67 -11.19
C ALA A 141 -28.93 8.17 -10.97
N ASP A 142 -30.04 8.71 -11.52
CA ASP A 142 -30.41 10.13 -11.35
C ASP A 142 -30.68 10.47 -9.87
N ASP A 143 -31.32 9.56 -9.13
CA ASP A 143 -31.62 9.79 -7.72
C ASP A 143 -30.36 9.66 -6.86
N ALA A 144 -29.43 8.78 -7.24
CA ALA A 144 -28.12 8.68 -6.60
C ALA A 144 -27.34 10.00 -6.73
N PHE A 145 -27.26 10.57 -7.92
CA PHE A 145 -26.60 11.87 -8.13
C PHE A 145 -27.27 13.02 -7.37
N LYS A 146 -28.60 13.05 -7.33
CA LYS A 146 -29.36 14.04 -6.54
C LYS A 146 -29.10 13.91 -5.04
N SER A 147 -28.79 12.68 -4.56
CA SER A 147 -28.42 12.44 -3.16
C SER A 147 -26.99 12.84 -2.79
N GLY A 148 -26.21 13.38 -3.76
CA GLY A 148 -24.83 13.81 -3.58
C GLY A 148 -23.82 12.68 -3.76
N ALA A 149 -24.21 11.54 -4.34
CA ALA A 149 -23.29 10.45 -4.60
C ALA A 149 -22.25 10.84 -5.66
N THR A 150 -20.98 10.57 -5.36
CA THR A 150 -19.86 10.81 -6.27
C THR A 150 -19.61 9.55 -7.10
N ALA A 151 -19.52 9.71 -8.44
CA ALA A 151 -19.07 8.69 -9.35
C ALA A 151 -17.52 8.67 -9.37
N LEU A 152 -16.91 7.54 -9.09
CA LEU A 152 -15.45 7.38 -9.06
C LEU A 152 -14.83 7.14 -10.42
N PHE A 153 -15.61 6.63 -11.35
CA PHE A 153 -15.18 6.30 -12.71
C PHE A 153 -16.04 7.04 -13.70
N GLU A 154 -15.45 7.49 -14.84
CA GLU A 154 -16.19 8.08 -15.96
C GLU A 154 -16.97 7.00 -16.75
N GLU A 155 -17.20 5.84 -16.19
CA GLU A 155 -17.96 4.77 -16.81
C GLU A 155 -19.43 5.16 -16.95
N LYS A 156 -20.06 4.68 -18.03
CA LYS A 156 -21.52 4.75 -18.17
C LYS A 156 -22.15 3.82 -17.16
N TYR A 157 -22.65 4.39 -16.09
CA TYR A 157 -23.44 3.64 -15.12
C TYR A 157 -24.77 3.24 -15.78
N GLY A 158 -25.24 2.02 -15.49
CA GLY A 158 -26.58 1.60 -15.90
C GLY A 158 -27.68 2.42 -15.19
N ASP A 159 -28.93 2.17 -15.55
CA ASP A 159 -30.09 2.87 -14.97
C ASP A 159 -30.18 2.69 -13.45
N ARG A 160 -29.69 1.57 -12.91
CA ARG A 160 -29.63 1.29 -11.47
C ARG A 160 -28.18 1.19 -11.00
N VAL A 161 -27.90 1.84 -9.87
CA VAL A 161 -26.57 1.92 -9.27
C VAL A 161 -26.62 1.56 -7.79
N ARG A 162 -25.50 1.04 -7.29
CA ARG A 162 -25.33 0.75 -5.87
C ARG A 162 -24.60 1.92 -5.22
N VAL A 163 -25.28 2.61 -4.31
CA VAL A 163 -24.77 3.72 -3.50
C VAL A 163 -24.25 3.17 -2.20
N LEU A 164 -23.00 3.48 -1.91
CA LEU A 164 -22.31 3.18 -0.66
C LEU A 164 -22.20 4.46 0.17
N ARG A 165 -22.55 4.41 1.45
CA ARG A 165 -22.50 5.55 2.34
C ARG A 165 -21.80 5.19 3.66
N PHE A 166 -20.89 6.09 4.07
CA PHE A 166 -20.25 6.08 5.39
C PHE A 166 -20.59 7.39 6.12
N GLY A 167 -21.63 7.37 6.96
CA GLY A 167 -22.13 8.59 7.58
C GLY A 167 -22.44 9.68 6.57
N ASP A 168 -22.01 10.90 6.88
CA ASP A 168 -22.22 12.07 6.01
C ASP A 168 -20.96 12.48 5.25
N PHE A 169 -19.82 11.79 5.46
CA PHE A 169 -18.54 12.19 4.89
C PHE A 169 -18.18 11.51 3.56
N SER A 170 -18.78 10.36 3.24
CA SER A 170 -18.55 9.68 1.96
C SER A 170 -19.84 9.05 1.45
N ILE A 171 -20.22 9.43 0.22
CA ILE A 171 -21.35 8.88 -0.51
C ILE A 171 -20.87 8.63 -1.94
N GLU A 172 -20.72 7.36 -2.33
CA GLU A 172 -20.05 7.02 -3.58
C GLU A 172 -20.76 5.87 -4.30
N LEU A 173 -20.68 5.86 -5.64
CA LEU A 173 -21.15 4.72 -6.44
C LEU A 173 -20.11 3.62 -6.41
N CYS A 174 -20.43 2.49 -5.77
CA CYS A 174 -19.48 1.39 -5.64
C CYS A 174 -20.16 0.02 -5.62
N GLY A 175 -19.75 -0.88 -6.54
CA GLY A 175 -20.18 -2.26 -6.62
C GLY A 175 -19.32 -3.26 -5.83
N GLY A 176 -18.23 -2.80 -5.19
CA GLY A 176 -17.27 -3.66 -4.52
C GLY A 176 -17.72 -4.27 -3.19
N THR A 177 -16.83 -5.02 -2.56
CA THR A 177 -17.08 -5.63 -1.25
C THR A 177 -16.58 -4.73 -0.13
N HIS A 178 -17.38 -4.55 0.92
CA HIS A 178 -17.10 -3.65 2.03
C HIS A 178 -17.30 -4.29 3.39
N THR A 179 -16.73 -3.67 4.42
CA THR A 179 -16.96 -4.04 5.82
C THR A 179 -18.35 -3.61 6.28
N ALA A 180 -18.88 -4.25 7.32
CA ALA A 180 -20.13 -3.86 7.92
C ALA A 180 -20.03 -2.51 8.66
N ARG A 181 -18.86 -2.21 9.22
CA ARG A 181 -18.57 -0.98 9.97
C ARG A 181 -17.15 -0.50 9.68
N THR A 182 -16.91 0.80 9.76
CA THR A 182 -15.56 1.37 9.58
C THR A 182 -14.56 0.82 10.60
N GLY A 183 -15.00 0.55 11.83
CA GLY A 183 -14.16 -0.03 12.89
C GLY A 183 -13.60 -1.42 12.60
N ASP A 184 -14.23 -2.19 11.69
CA ASP A 184 -13.73 -3.51 11.26
C ASP A 184 -12.36 -3.44 10.60
N ILE A 185 -11.99 -2.27 10.04
CA ILE A 185 -10.70 -2.02 9.39
C ILE A 185 -9.55 -2.16 10.40
N GLY A 186 -9.74 -1.73 11.64
CA GLY A 186 -8.73 -1.73 12.70
C GLY A 186 -7.71 -0.60 12.48
N LEU A 187 -6.50 -0.93 12.07
CA LEU A 187 -5.43 0.04 11.80
C LEU A 187 -5.30 0.31 10.29
N PHE A 188 -5.14 1.58 9.94
CA PHE A 188 -4.72 2.04 8.61
C PHE A 188 -3.31 2.64 8.70
N LYS A 189 -2.41 2.27 7.78
CA LYS A 189 -1.03 2.77 7.72
C LYS A 189 -0.63 3.11 6.29
N ILE A 190 -0.24 4.36 6.06
CA ILE A 190 0.40 4.78 4.80
C ILE A 190 1.83 4.22 4.79
N VAL A 191 2.22 3.57 3.69
CA VAL A 191 3.56 3.00 3.53
C VAL A 191 4.39 3.73 2.48
N SER A 192 3.76 4.36 1.51
CA SER A 192 4.45 5.19 0.51
C SER A 192 3.55 6.25 -0.09
N GLU A 193 4.17 7.33 -0.52
CA GLU A 193 3.60 8.37 -1.37
C GLU A 193 4.59 8.69 -2.49
N GLY A 194 4.10 8.88 -3.73
CA GLY A 194 4.98 9.18 -4.85
C GLY A 194 4.25 9.65 -6.11
N SER A 195 5.03 10.16 -7.08
CA SER A 195 4.51 10.56 -8.39
C SER A 195 4.36 9.36 -9.32
N VAL A 196 3.27 9.31 -10.08
CA VAL A 196 3.02 8.29 -11.11
C VAL A 196 3.09 8.90 -12.51
N ALA A 197 2.54 10.10 -12.65
CA ALA A 197 2.53 10.88 -13.88
C ALA A 197 2.44 12.37 -13.53
N ALA A 198 2.54 13.24 -14.52
CA ALA A 198 2.34 14.67 -14.32
C ALA A 198 0.94 14.94 -13.75
N GLY A 199 0.88 15.58 -12.58
CA GLY A 199 -0.37 15.88 -11.89
C GLY A 199 -1.08 14.69 -11.25
N VAL A 200 -0.44 13.51 -11.15
CA VAL A 200 -0.99 12.31 -10.52
C VAL A 200 -0.05 11.79 -9.44
N ARG A 201 -0.56 11.71 -8.23
CA ARG A 201 0.12 11.16 -7.06
C ARG A 201 -0.45 9.79 -6.69
N ARG A 202 0.34 8.96 -6.03
CA ARG A 202 -0.01 7.63 -5.56
C ARG A 202 0.24 7.50 -4.07
N ILE A 203 -0.73 6.98 -3.35
CA ILE A 203 -0.56 6.50 -1.98
C ILE A 203 -0.74 4.97 -1.99
N GLU A 204 0.18 4.26 -1.34
CA GLU A 204 -0.01 2.87 -0.95
C GLU A 204 -0.22 2.80 0.56
N ALA A 205 -1.18 1.99 0.98
CA ALA A 205 -1.51 1.83 2.38
C ALA A 205 -1.93 0.40 2.72
N LEU A 206 -1.83 0.07 3.99
CA LEU A 206 -2.16 -1.21 4.58
C LEU A 206 -3.29 -1.05 5.59
N THR A 207 -4.07 -2.12 5.79
CA THR A 207 -5.12 -2.16 6.81
C THR A 207 -5.01 -3.40 7.71
N GLY A 208 -5.65 -3.33 8.86
CA GLY A 208 -5.83 -4.46 9.77
C GLY A 208 -4.51 -5.17 10.12
N LYS A 209 -4.48 -6.48 9.88
CA LYS A 209 -3.32 -7.33 10.20
C LYS A 209 -2.04 -6.87 9.50
N ALA A 210 -2.11 -6.54 8.20
CA ALA A 210 -0.94 -6.10 7.43
C ALA A 210 -0.35 -4.80 7.98
N ALA A 211 -1.19 -3.82 8.35
CA ALA A 211 -0.77 -2.58 8.98
C ALA A 211 -0.10 -2.80 10.34
N LEU A 212 -0.65 -3.71 11.15
CA LEU A 212 -0.07 -4.08 12.45
C LEU A 212 1.30 -4.73 12.29
N GLU A 213 1.41 -5.71 11.38
CA GLU A 213 2.67 -6.42 11.11
C GLU A 213 3.75 -5.46 10.59
N TYR A 214 3.38 -4.53 9.71
CA TYR A 214 4.28 -3.48 9.22
C TYR A 214 4.80 -2.61 10.38
N THR A 215 3.90 -2.09 11.22
CA THR A 215 4.26 -1.26 12.38
C THR A 215 5.15 -2.00 13.36
N GLN A 216 4.86 -3.27 13.65
CA GLN A 216 5.69 -4.11 14.51
C GLN A 216 7.08 -4.36 13.91
N LYS A 217 7.16 -4.61 12.58
CA LYS A 217 8.43 -4.80 11.88
C LYS A 217 9.29 -3.54 11.96
N THR A 218 8.70 -2.37 11.68
CA THR A 218 9.38 -1.07 11.78
C THR A 218 9.90 -0.82 13.20
N GLY A 219 9.08 -1.07 14.22
CA GLY A 219 9.49 -0.95 15.62
C GLY A 219 10.63 -1.90 16.00
N ARG A 220 10.61 -3.15 15.53
CA ARG A 220 11.73 -4.09 15.73
C ARG A 220 13.01 -3.62 15.05
N THR A 221 12.92 -3.11 13.83
CA THR A 221 14.09 -2.57 13.11
C THR A 221 14.69 -1.39 13.86
N LEU A 222 13.87 -0.45 14.33
CA LEU A 222 14.33 0.68 15.14
C LEU A 222 15.00 0.23 16.44
N ASN A 223 14.42 -0.75 17.14
CA ASN A 223 15.04 -1.31 18.35
C ASN A 223 16.40 -1.98 18.06
N THR A 224 16.52 -2.68 16.93
CA THR A 224 17.79 -3.28 16.51
C THR A 224 18.84 -2.21 16.25
N LEU A 225 18.49 -1.14 15.53
CA LEU A 225 19.40 -0.01 15.30
C LEU A 225 19.82 0.66 16.62
N ALA A 226 18.88 0.84 17.55
CA ALA A 226 19.16 1.39 18.88
C ALA A 226 20.19 0.54 19.65
N GLN A 227 20.03 -0.79 19.60
CA GLN A 227 21.00 -1.72 20.22
C GLN A 227 22.38 -1.63 19.58
N MET A 228 22.47 -1.52 18.24
CA MET A 228 23.75 -1.40 17.52
C MET A 228 24.52 -0.15 17.93
N VAL A 229 23.84 0.98 18.12
CA VAL A 229 24.46 2.24 18.57
C VAL A 229 24.44 2.43 20.09
N LYS A 230 24.02 1.42 20.84
CA LYS A 230 23.94 1.40 22.33
C LYS A 230 23.15 2.61 22.87
N SER A 231 21.96 2.86 22.29
CA SER A 231 21.07 3.95 22.69
C SER A 231 19.62 3.46 22.89
N LYS A 232 18.74 4.37 23.34
CA LYS A 232 17.30 4.12 23.28
C LYS A 232 16.76 4.43 21.87
N PRO A 233 15.62 3.83 21.46
CA PRO A 233 15.01 4.13 20.16
C PRO A 233 14.79 5.62 19.87
N SER A 234 14.40 6.39 20.90
CA SER A 234 14.21 7.86 20.79
C SER A 234 15.49 8.66 20.58
N GLU A 235 16.65 8.08 20.84
CA GLU A 235 17.97 8.75 20.81
C GLU A 235 18.86 8.23 19.66
N VAL A 236 18.30 7.33 18.81
CA VAL A 236 19.08 6.67 17.74
C VAL A 236 19.69 7.67 16.77
N VAL A 237 18.90 8.66 16.34
CA VAL A 237 19.35 9.68 15.37
C VAL A 237 20.50 10.49 15.95
N ASP A 238 20.31 11.08 17.13
CA ASP A 238 21.35 11.89 17.80
C ASP A 238 22.64 11.08 18.06
N ARG A 239 22.46 9.79 18.41
CA ARG A 239 23.62 8.92 18.67
C ARG A 239 24.37 8.57 17.40
N PHE A 240 23.64 8.39 16.31
CA PHE A 240 24.22 8.10 15.01
C PHE A 240 24.95 9.33 14.44
N GLU A 241 24.36 10.52 14.55
CA GLU A 241 25.00 11.79 14.16
C GLU A 241 26.32 12.02 14.91
N LYS A 242 26.30 11.86 16.24
CA LYS A 242 27.53 11.95 17.06
C LYS A 242 28.59 10.91 16.68
N ALA A 243 28.18 9.71 16.34
CA ALA A 243 29.11 8.66 15.91
C ALA A 243 29.76 9.00 14.55
N LEU A 244 28.98 9.56 13.61
CA LEU A 244 29.49 10.04 12.32
C LEU A 244 30.47 11.21 12.50
N GLU A 245 30.15 12.16 13.38
CA GLU A 245 31.00 13.28 13.68
C GLU A 245 32.34 12.83 14.27
N GLN A 246 32.30 11.91 15.25
CA GLN A 246 33.51 11.32 15.85
C GLN A 246 34.37 10.56 14.82
N PHE A 247 33.71 9.85 13.88
CA PHE A 247 34.40 9.15 12.81
C PHE A 247 35.11 10.13 11.86
N ASN A 248 34.47 11.22 11.46
CA ASN A 248 35.06 12.24 10.60
C ASN A 248 36.28 12.89 11.28
N LEU A 249 36.17 13.25 12.56
CA LEU A 249 37.28 13.82 13.34
C LEU A 249 38.45 12.84 13.47
N ALA A 250 38.19 11.54 13.64
CA ALA A 250 39.21 10.51 13.69
C ALA A 250 39.94 10.35 12.34
N GLU A 251 39.21 10.40 11.23
CA GLU A 251 39.80 10.35 9.87
C GLU A 251 40.73 11.58 9.64
N GLU A 252 40.30 12.76 10.02
CA GLU A 252 41.13 13.99 9.93
C GLU A 252 42.41 13.88 10.76
N SER A 253 42.30 13.41 12.02
CA SER A 253 43.45 13.22 12.91
C SER A 253 44.45 12.19 12.40
N ILE A 254 43.96 11.07 11.80
CA ILE A 254 44.81 10.04 11.18
C ILE A 254 45.55 10.66 9.98
N GLY A 255 44.83 11.45 9.16
CA GLY A 255 45.41 12.11 8.00
C GLY A 255 46.56 13.06 8.36
N GLN A 256 46.34 13.90 9.38
CA GLN A 256 47.37 14.83 9.89
C GLN A 256 48.61 14.05 10.38
N LYS A 257 48.42 13.01 11.20
CA LYS A 257 49.54 12.21 11.72
C LYS A 257 50.33 11.46 10.63
N LEU A 258 49.62 11.00 9.58
CA LEU A 258 50.27 10.37 8.42
C LEU A 258 51.06 11.40 7.60
N ALA A 259 50.54 12.61 7.41
CA ALA A 259 51.22 13.68 6.71
C ALA A 259 52.52 14.11 7.47
N GLU A 260 52.42 14.29 8.79
CA GLU A 260 53.57 14.60 9.66
C GLU A 260 54.65 13.53 9.58
N ASN A 261 54.28 12.23 9.64
CA ASN A 261 55.24 11.13 9.64
C ASN A 261 55.88 10.84 8.28
N LEU A 262 55.25 11.20 7.19
CA LEU A 262 55.71 10.91 5.81
C LEU A 262 56.37 12.09 5.13
N SER A 263 56.50 13.24 5.82
CA SER A 263 57.01 14.50 5.22
C SER A 263 56.33 14.90 3.92
N ILE A 264 55.04 14.56 3.78
CA ILE A 264 54.22 14.88 2.63
C ILE A 264 53.48 16.18 2.93
N ASP A 265 53.28 17.02 1.89
CA ASP A 265 52.51 18.25 2.00
C ASP A 265 51.09 17.93 2.56
N GLU A 266 50.79 18.51 3.71
CA GLU A 266 49.56 18.31 4.47
C GLU A 266 48.30 18.55 3.63
N LYS A 267 48.36 19.51 2.71
CA LYS A 267 47.27 19.84 1.79
C LYS A 267 46.96 18.67 0.80
N VAL A 268 48.01 18.03 0.28
CA VAL A 268 47.85 16.91 -0.66
C VAL A 268 47.27 15.69 0.04
N MET A 269 47.68 15.42 1.29
CA MET A 269 47.12 14.29 2.05
C MET A 269 45.68 14.54 2.50
N THR A 270 45.36 15.75 2.95
CA THR A 270 44.00 16.13 3.34
C THR A 270 43.07 16.04 2.15
N GLN A 271 43.53 16.47 0.96
CA GLN A 271 42.71 16.36 -0.26
C GLN A 271 42.49 14.91 -0.69
N LYS A 272 43.50 14.05 -0.65
CA LYS A 272 43.36 12.62 -0.96
C LYS A 272 42.47 11.86 0.04
N LEU A 273 42.55 12.21 1.32
CA LEU A 273 41.62 11.63 2.34
C LEU A 273 40.21 12.11 2.13
N TYR A 274 40.00 13.37 1.78
CA TYR A 274 38.68 13.89 1.44
C TYR A 274 38.08 13.18 0.20
N GLU A 275 38.90 13.01 -0.85
CA GLU A 275 38.47 12.24 -2.05
C GLU A 275 38.15 10.78 -1.72
N THR A 276 38.96 10.16 -0.85
CA THR A 276 38.71 8.75 -0.44
C THR A 276 37.48 8.64 0.44
N SER A 277 37.21 9.57 1.34
CA SER A 277 36.00 9.55 2.17
C SER A 277 34.76 9.95 1.39
N SER A 278 34.89 10.83 0.39
CA SER A 278 33.82 11.10 -0.57
C SER A 278 33.46 9.87 -1.39
N LEU A 279 34.46 9.17 -1.97
CA LEU A 279 34.28 7.91 -2.68
C LEU A 279 33.67 6.81 -1.81
N ARG A 280 34.06 6.74 -0.52
CA ARG A 280 33.42 5.81 0.42
C ARG A 280 31.97 6.17 0.71
N ARG A 281 31.64 7.45 0.88
CA ARG A 281 30.22 7.88 1.02
C ARG A 281 29.41 7.54 -0.22
N GLU A 282 29.92 7.82 -1.40
CA GLU A 282 29.28 7.46 -2.67
C GLU A 282 29.13 5.95 -2.82
N TYR A 283 30.15 5.17 -2.43
CA TYR A 283 30.10 3.71 -2.43
C TYR A 283 29.07 3.17 -1.43
N CYS A 284 29.01 3.73 -0.20
CA CYS A 284 28.00 3.33 0.78
C CYS A 284 26.59 3.72 0.33
N GLN A 285 26.41 4.91 -0.23
CA GLN A 285 25.13 5.34 -0.80
C GLN A 285 24.73 4.45 -2.01
N ALA A 286 25.67 4.18 -2.90
CA ALA A 286 25.43 3.28 -4.03
C ALA A 286 25.13 1.85 -3.58
N ARG A 287 25.80 1.37 -2.52
CA ARG A 287 25.54 0.05 -1.95
C ARG A 287 24.15 -0.05 -1.30
N ILE A 288 23.72 0.96 -0.56
CA ILE A 288 22.37 1.05 0.00
C ILE A 288 21.35 1.04 -1.13
N LEU A 289 21.53 1.88 -2.16
CA LEU A 289 20.64 1.93 -3.32
C LEU A 289 20.61 0.60 -4.10
N ILE A 290 21.74 -0.10 -4.20
CA ILE A 290 21.82 -1.41 -4.85
C ILE A 290 21.16 -2.50 -4.00
N GLU A 291 21.30 -2.46 -2.67
CA GLU A 291 20.63 -3.40 -1.77
C GLU A 291 19.13 -3.17 -1.74
N ASP A 292 18.68 -1.91 -1.73
CA ASP A 292 17.27 -1.55 -1.87
C ASP A 292 16.72 -1.93 -3.26
N ALA A 293 17.50 -1.74 -4.32
CA ALA A 293 17.11 -2.15 -5.67
C ALA A 293 17.08 -3.68 -5.88
N LYS A 294 17.90 -4.42 -5.13
CA LYS A 294 17.86 -5.91 -5.11
C LYS A 294 16.68 -6.48 -4.35
N LEU A 295 16.06 -5.70 -3.47
CA LEU A 295 14.85 -6.07 -2.76
C LEU A 295 13.59 -5.91 -3.62
N LEU A 296 13.69 -5.18 -4.73
CA LEU A 296 12.59 -4.94 -5.66
C LEU A 296 12.98 -5.42 -7.05
N ASP A 297 12.11 -6.18 -7.72
CA ASP A 297 12.26 -6.47 -9.14
C ASP A 297 11.98 -5.21 -10.00
N LYS A 298 12.21 -5.30 -11.31
CA LYS A 298 11.94 -4.21 -12.26
C LYS A 298 10.45 -3.76 -12.30
N GLN A 299 9.57 -4.47 -11.60
CA GLN A 299 8.14 -4.20 -11.50
C GLN A 299 7.75 -3.73 -10.09
N GLY A 300 8.74 -3.53 -9.18
CA GLY A 300 8.52 -3.07 -7.82
C GLY A 300 8.06 -4.15 -6.84
N ASN A 301 8.25 -5.44 -7.16
CA ASN A 301 7.93 -6.52 -6.24
C ASN A 301 9.16 -6.90 -5.39
N LEU A 302 8.94 -7.20 -4.12
CA LEU A 302 9.98 -7.71 -3.22
C LEU A 302 10.55 -9.03 -3.75
N LEU A 303 11.82 -9.02 -4.15
CA LEU A 303 12.55 -10.24 -4.49
C LEU A 303 12.75 -11.06 -3.20
N GLN A 304 12.20 -12.27 -3.18
CA GLN A 304 12.54 -13.23 -2.11
C GLN A 304 14.05 -13.51 -2.18
N SER A 305 14.73 -13.23 -1.08
CA SER A 305 16.12 -13.63 -0.89
C SER A 305 16.20 -15.15 -1.00
N SER A 306 16.70 -15.66 -2.11
CA SER A 306 17.17 -17.04 -2.19
C SER A 306 18.40 -17.15 -1.30
N LYS A 307 18.23 -17.63 -0.08
CA LYS A 307 19.34 -18.20 0.67
C LYS A 307 19.73 -19.51 -0.01
N ASN A 308 20.88 -19.53 -0.63
CA ASN A 308 21.76 -20.71 -0.69
C ASN A 308 22.86 -20.54 0.34
#